data_1955245d428be6f08524ab077940bc28
#
_entry.id   1955245d428be6f08524ab077940bc28
#
_cell.length_a   1.000
_cell.length_b   1.000
_cell.length_c   1.000
_cell.angle_alpha   90.00
_cell.angle_beta   90.00
_cell.angle_gamma   90.00
#
_symmetry.space_group_name_H-M   'P 1'
#
loop_
_entity.id
_entity.type
_entity.pdbx_description
1 polymer ?
#
loop_
_entity_poly.entity_id
_entity_poly.type
_entity_poly.pdbx_seq_one_letter_code
_entity_poly.pdbx_strand_id
1 'polypeptide(L)'
;MIKKIILVLSLFGLCSLAFAEGKVFNKDYSGIKEIQATITTDEGEIVIDLNFKEAPNTVANFVDLAEKGFYNGLTFHRVINGFMIQGGDPDGNGTGGPGYTIDDEPNKLLHEYGVISMANRGPNTAGSQFFITQMAQHHLDGKHTVFGRVTKGNDVVCRVEQFDRIINIKILEKK
;
A
#
# COMPACT_ATOMS: atom_id res chain seq x y z
N MET A 1 -9.75 -71.77 -4.11
CA MET A 1 -8.72 -70.75 -4.28
C MET A 1 -9.44 -69.44 -4.52
N ILE A 2 -9.58 -68.61 -3.49
CA ILE A 2 -10.31 -67.33 -3.55
C ILE A 2 -9.24 -66.20 -3.69
N LYS A 3 -9.20 -65.54 -4.85
CA LYS A 3 -8.32 -64.40 -5.10
C LYS A 3 -8.90 -63.17 -4.39
N LYS A 4 -8.17 -62.66 -3.39
CA LYS A 4 -8.45 -61.36 -2.76
C LYS A 4 -8.05 -60.25 -3.74
N ILE A 5 -9.03 -59.48 -4.18
CA ILE A 5 -8.81 -58.22 -4.91
C ILE A 5 -8.54 -57.17 -3.85
N ILE A 6 -7.32 -56.61 -3.87
CA ILE A 6 -6.94 -55.46 -3.03
C ILE A 6 -7.33 -54.21 -3.84
N LEU A 7 -8.35 -53.53 -3.36
CA LEU A 7 -8.77 -52.21 -3.88
C LEU A 7 -7.84 -51.14 -3.29
N VAL A 8 -6.91 -50.65 -4.07
CA VAL A 8 -6.07 -49.49 -3.71
C VAL A 8 -6.89 -48.24 -3.95
N LEU A 9 -7.47 -47.65 -2.90
CA LEU A 9 -8.01 -46.31 -2.95
C LEU A 9 -6.85 -45.31 -2.99
N SER A 10 -6.59 -44.73 -4.16
CA SER A 10 -5.75 -43.56 -4.30
C SER A 10 -6.48 -42.35 -3.71
N LEU A 11 -6.09 -41.90 -2.53
CA LEU A 11 -6.47 -40.61 -1.98
C LEU A 11 -5.78 -39.53 -2.85
N PHE A 12 -6.48 -39.01 -3.86
CA PHE A 12 -6.14 -37.74 -4.46
C PHE A 12 -6.50 -36.64 -3.43
N GLY A 13 -5.50 -36.20 -2.67
CA GLY A 13 -5.62 -34.99 -1.87
C GLY A 13 -5.86 -33.80 -2.79
N LEU A 14 -7.09 -33.29 -2.84
CA LEU A 14 -7.35 -31.95 -3.35
C LEU A 14 -6.58 -30.97 -2.48
N CYS A 15 -5.41 -30.54 -2.93
CA CYS A 15 -4.76 -29.35 -2.41
C CYS A 15 -5.62 -28.17 -2.87
N SER A 16 -6.60 -27.77 -2.03
CA SER A 16 -7.29 -26.51 -2.23
C SER A 16 -6.23 -25.41 -2.02
N LEU A 17 -5.82 -24.77 -3.08
CA LEU A 17 -5.14 -23.49 -3.02
C LEU A 17 -6.14 -22.50 -2.41
N ALA A 18 -6.19 -22.44 -1.08
CA ALA A 18 -6.84 -21.34 -0.38
C ALA A 18 -5.99 -20.10 -0.72
N PHE A 19 -6.48 -19.27 -1.61
CA PHE A 19 -6.00 -17.91 -1.71
C PHE A 19 -6.23 -17.31 -0.33
N ALA A 20 -5.19 -16.90 0.35
CA ALA A 20 -5.32 -16.21 1.62
C ALA A 20 -6.09 -14.91 1.31
N GLU A 21 -7.27 -14.78 1.92
CA GLU A 21 -8.03 -13.52 1.83
C GLU A 21 -7.18 -12.38 2.39
N GLY A 22 -7.22 -11.23 1.72
CA GLY A 22 -6.48 -10.05 2.14
C GLY A 22 -6.97 -9.59 3.53
N LYS A 23 -6.07 -9.01 4.32
CA LYS A 23 -6.40 -8.47 5.64
C LYS A 23 -7.41 -7.34 5.51
N VAL A 24 -8.50 -7.43 6.31
CA VAL A 24 -9.55 -6.40 6.39
C VAL A 24 -9.39 -5.62 7.69
N PHE A 25 -9.44 -4.30 7.60
CA PHE A 25 -9.42 -3.37 8.72
C PHE A 25 -10.83 -2.81 8.94
N ASN A 26 -11.44 -3.14 10.07
CA ASN A 26 -12.77 -2.64 10.42
C ASN A 26 -12.67 -1.27 11.10
N LYS A 27 -12.19 -0.25 10.39
CA LYS A 27 -12.13 1.11 10.90
C LYS A 27 -13.49 1.81 10.72
N ASP A 28 -14.03 2.34 11.83
CA ASP A 28 -15.23 3.19 11.77
C ASP A 28 -14.85 4.62 11.38
N TYR A 29 -15.36 5.06 10.26
CA TYR A 29 -15.17 6.41 9.74
C TYR A 29 -16.33 7.37 10.09
N SER A 30 -17.27 6.96 10.96
CA SER A 30 -18.41 7.79 11.36
C SER A 30 -17.95 9.09 12.00
N GLY A 31 -18.45 10.21 11.52
CA GLY A 31 -18.09 11.53 12.01
C GLY A 31 -16.72 12.06 11.58
N ILE A 32 -15.92 11.27 10.87
CA ILE A 32 -14.65 11.73 10.30
C ILE A 32 -14.91 12.47 8.99
N LYS A 33 -14.44 13.70 8.92
CA LYS A 33 -14.55 14.56 7.73
C LYS A 33 -13.32 14.46 6.84
N GLU A 34 -12.15 14.35 7.45
CA GLU A 34 -10.86 14.37 6.76
C GLU A 34 -9.85 13.53 7.55
N ILE A 35 -9.00 12.82 6.81
CA ILE A 35 -7.82 12.14 7.36
C ILE A 35 -6.61 12.65 6.58
N GLN A 36 -5.64 13.18 7.32
CA GLN A 36 -4.43 13.73 6.75
C GLN A 36 -3.20 12.98 7.27
N ALA A 37 -2.29 12.64 6.38
CA ALA A 37 -0.98 12.09 6.73
C ALA A 37 0.10 13.14 6.47
N THR A 38 1.01 13.33 7.42
CA THR A 38 2.24 14.11 7.22
C THR A 38 3.41 13.15 7.24
N ILE A 39 4.06 12.96 6.09
CA ILE A 39 5.29 12.19 5.95
C ILE A 39 6.46 13.16 6.12
N THR A 40 7.23 13.00 7.20
CA THR A 40 8.47 13.74 7.40
C THR A 40 9.62 12.94 6.78
N THR A 41 10.37 13.56 5.88
CA THR A 41 11.50 12.96 5.17
C THR A 41 12.79 13.75 5.45
N ASP A 42 13.93 13.23 4.98
CA ASP A 42 15.21 13.99 5.01
C ASP A 42 15.10 15.31 4.21
N GLU A 43 14.23 15.39 3.18
CA GLU A 43 14.02 16.54 2.29
C GLU A 43 12.94 17.52 2.74
N GLY A 44 12.15 17.15 3.76
CA GLY A 44 11.05 17.97 4.29
C GLY A 44 9.76 17.20 4.50
N GLU A 45 8.66 17.94 4.61
CA GLU A 45 7.34 17.38 4.89
C GLU A 45 6.49 17.28 3.62
N ILE A 46 5.81 16.13 3.49
CA ILE A 46 4.80 15.88 2.46
C ILE A 46 3.46 15.67 3.19
N VAL A 47 2.48 16.54 2.93
CA VAL A 47 1.13 16.44 3.51
C VAL A 47 0.18 15.86 2.48
N ILE A 48 -0.57 14.85 2.88
CA ILE A 48 -1.43 14.05 2.01
C ILE A 48 -2.83 13.97 2.62
N ASP A 49 -3.85 14.31 1.85
CA ASP A 49 -5.23 14.01 2.19
C ASP A 49 -5.55 12.57 1.76
N LEU A 50 -5.97 11.74 2.71
CA LEU A 50 -6.29 10.33 2.48
C LEU A 50 -7.77 10.17 2.13
N ASN A 51 -8.04 9.45 1.03
CA ASN A 51 -9.39 9.25 0.52
C ASN A 51 -10.01 7.95 1.04
N PHE A 52 -10.43 7.95 2.31
CA PHE A 52 -11.06 6.80 2.96
C PHE A 52 -12.45 6.43 2.41
N LYS A 53 -13.06 7.29 1.58
CA LYS A 53 -14.35 7.00 0.94
C LYS A 53 -14.19 6.09 -0.27
N GLU A 54 -13.10 6.26 -1.02
CA GLU A 54 -12.81 5.49 -2.22
C GLU A 54 -11.93 4.25 -1.96
N ALA A 55 -11.11 4.29 -0.88
CA ALA A 55 -10.21 3.20 -0.51
C ALA A 55 -10.18 2.99 1.02
N PRO A 56 -11.31 2.62 1.64
CA PRO A 56 -11.43 2.56 3.10
C PRO A 56 -10.48 1.57 3.76
N ASN A 57 -10.31 0.38 3.21
CA ASN A 57 -9.41 -0.65 3.77
C ASN A 57 -7.93 -0.28 3.60
N THR A 58 -7.58 0.27 2.46
CA THR A 58 -6.22 0.74 2.16
C THR A 58 -5.82 1.89 3.08
N VAL A 59 -6.70 2.87 3.27
CA VAL A 59 -6.47 3.98 4.20
C VAL A 59 -6.36 3.47 5.63
N ALA A 60 -7.24 2.56 6.07
CA ALA A 60 -7.16 1.97 7.41
C ALA A 60 -5.85 1.22 7.63
N ASN A 61 -5.39 0.44 6.65
CA ASN A 61 -4.09 -0.24 6.68
C ASN A 61 -2.92 0.75 6.80
N PHE A 62 -2.90 1.76 5.95
CA PHE A 62 -1.83 2.78 5.96
C PHE A 62 -1.78 3.53 7.29
N VAL A 63 -2.94 3.93 7.83
CA VAL A 63 -3.07 4.61 9.12
C VAL A 63 -2.59 3.70 10.27
N ASP A 64 -3.04 2.44 10.32
CA ASP A 64 -2.63 1.46 11.35
C ASP A 64 -1.10 1.26 11.37
N LEU A 65 -0.49 1.12 10.19
CA LEU A 65 0.96 0.97 10.06
C LEU A 65 1.70 2.26 10.47
N ALA A 66 1.19 3.43 10.08
CA ALA A 66 1.77 4.72 10.44
C ALA A 66 1.72 4.96 11.96
N GLU A 67 0.56 4.73 12.60
CA GLU A 67 0.37 4.89 14.04
C GLU A 67 1.23 3.93 14.87
N LYS A 68 1.52 2.74 14.34
CA LYS A 68 2.46 1.77 14.94
C LYS A 68 3.93 2.13 14.71
N GLY A 69 4.22 3.20 13.98
CA GLY A 69 5.58 3.59 13.63
C GLY A 69 6.29 2.66 12.66
N PHE A 70 5.53 1.82 11.95
CA PHE A 70 6.08 0.83 10.99
C PHE A 70 6.97 1.48 9.92
N TYR A 71 6.60 2.68 9.48
CA TYR A 71 7.33 3.40 8.42
C TYR A 71 8.56 4.16 8.91
N ASN A 72 8.75 4.29 10.23
CA ASN A 72 9.84 5.11 10.79
C ASN A 72 11.20 4.52 10.45
N GLY A 73 12.05 5.33 9.83
CA GLY A 73 13.40 4.95 9.41
C GLY A 73 13.47 4.13 8.12
N LEU A 74 12.34 3.77 7.52
CA LEU A 74 12.33 3.14 6.19
C LEU A 74 12.77 4.15 5.13
N THR A 75 13.20 3.65 3.98
CA THR A 75 13.71 4.48 2.89
C THR A 75 12.78 4.50 1.68
N PHE A 76 12.93 5.52 0.86
CA PHE A 76 12.46 5.48 -0.52
C PHE A 76 13.44 4.63 -1.34
N HIS A 77 13.25 3.33 -1.30
CA HIS A 77 14.17 2.36 -1.91
C HIS A 77 14.20 2.41 -3.44
N ARG A 78 13.19 3.02 -4.06
CA ARG A 78 13.12 3.20 -5.51
C ARG A 78 12.60 4.59 -5.85
N VAL A 79 13.43 5.37 -6.52
CA VAL A 79 13.09 6.71 -7.03
C VAL A 79 13.39 6.77 -8.52
N ILE A 80 12.42 7.16 -9.32
CA ILE A 80 12.57 7.36 -10.75
C ILE A 80 12.04 8.76 -11.08
N ASN A 81 12.95 9.67 -11.42
CA ASN A 81 12.62 11.05 -11.74
C ASN A 81 11.61 11.14 -12.89
N GLY A 82 10.58 12.00 -12.69
CA GLY A 82 9.49 12.14 -13.66
C GLY A 82 8.51 10.97 -13.65
N PHE A 83 8.66 10.01 -12.73
CA PHE A 83 7.73 8.92 -12.53
C PHE A 83 7.16 8.91 -11.11
N MET A 84 7.92 8.40 -10.12
CA MET A 84 7.44 8.29 -8.74
C MET A 84 8.59 8.10 -7.74
N ILE A 85 8.29 8.31 -6.47
CA ILE A 85 9.08 7.86 -5.33
C ILE A 85 8.32 6.72 -4.64
N GLN A 86 9.00 5.60 -4.33
CA GLN A 86 8.40 4.41 -3.73
C GLN A 86 9.12 4.06 -2.43
N GLY A 87 8.35 3.88 -1.36
CA GLY A 87 8.81 3.53 -0.03
C GLY A 87 7.89 2.53 0.67
N GLY A 88 8.06 2.37 2.00
CA GLY A 88 7.21 1.50 2.83
C GLY A 88 7.62 0.03 2.80
N ASP A 89 8.82 -0.28 2.30
CA ASP A 89 9.42 -1.61 2.31
C ASP A 89 10.38 -1.77 3.49
N PRO A 90 10.09 -2.63 4.48
CA PRO A 90 11.00 -2.85 5.62
C PRO A 90 12.34 -3.48 5.23
N ASP A 91 12.40 -4.22 4.11
CA ASP A 91 13.65 -4.84 3.62
C ASP A 91 14.45 -3.90 2.71
N GLY A 92 13.85 -2.80 2.23
CA GLY A 92 14.49 -1.78 1.39
C GLY A 92 14.94 -2.26 0.01
N ASN A 93 14.43 -3.39 -0.47
CA ASN A 93 14.84 -4.02 -1.73
C ASN A 93 13.67 -4.29 -2.70
N GLY A 94 12.46 -3.87 -2.34
CA GLY A 94 11.22 -4.05 -3.09
C GLY A 94 10.47 -5.34 -2.74
N THR A 95 10.98 -6.20 -1.82
CA THR A 95 10.36 -7.51 -1.54
C THR A 95 9.65 -7.59 -0.20
N GLY A 96 9.91 -6.66 0.72
CA GLY A 96 9.35 -6.64 2.05
C GLY A 96 7.91 -6.16 2.13
N GLY A 97 7.33 -6.35 3.31
CA GLY A 97 5.95 -5.96 3.60
C GLY A 97 5.60 -6.17 5.07
N PRO A 98 4.34 -5.95 5.46
CA PRO A 98 3.90 -5.99 6.85
C PRO A 98 3.61 -7.42 7.37
N GLY A 99 3.93 -8.46 6.59
CA GLY A 99 3.62 -9.86 6.91
C GLY A 99 2.21 -10.31 6.49
N TYR A 100 1.48 -9.49 5.75
CA TYR A 100 0.16 -9.79 5.18
C TYR A 100 -0.06 -9.00 3.89
N THR A 101 -1.12 -9.31 3.17
CA THR A 101 -1.61 -8.52 2.04
C THR A 101 -2.99 -7.95 2.32
N ILE A 102 -3.38 -6.94 1.56
CA ILE A 102 -4.73 -6.40 1.47
C ILE A 102 -5.22 -6.54 0.04
N ASP A 103 -6.53 -6.67 -0.13
CA ASP A 103 -7.15 -6.67 -1.45
C ASP A 103 -7.09 -5.29 -2.09
N ASP A 104 -7.00 -5.26 -3.40
CA ASP A 104 -7.07 -4.02 -4.16
C ASP A 104 -8.47 -3.39 -4.02
N GLU A 105 -8.52 -2.07 -3.92
CA GLU A 105 -9.75 -1.29 -3.94
C GLU A 105 -9.79 -0.45 -5.23
N PRO A 106 -10.18 -1.06 -6.38
CA PRO A 106 -10.23 -0.36 -7.64
C PRO A 106 -11.25 0.77 -7.58
N ASN A 107 -10.82 1.97 -7.89
CA ASN A 107 -11.63 3.16 -7.84
C ASN A 107 -11.41 4.03 -9.09
N LYS A 108 -12.12 5.16 -9.20
CA LYS A 108 -12.07 6.05 -10.35
C LYS A 108 -11.00 7.13 -10.25
N LEU A 109 -10.21 7.13 -9.16
CA LEU A 109 -9.12 8.08 -9.00
C LEU A 109 -7.99 7.74 -9.97
N LEU A 110 -7.47 8.76 -10.62
CA LEU A 110 -6.42 8.63 -11.64
C LEU A 110 -5.06 8.92 -11.01
N HIS A 111 -4.01 8.31 -11.57
CA HIS A 111 -2.63 8.57 -11.18
C HIS A 111 -2.15 9.90 -11.80
N GLU A 112 -2.72 11.00 -11.30
CA GLU A 112 -2.28 12.36 -11.60
C GLU A 112 -0.98 12.71 -10.85
N TYR A 113 -0.43 13.91 -11.06
CA TYR A 113 0.68 14.44 -10.29
C TYR A 113 0.35 14.54 -8.80
N GLY A 114 1.25 14.08 -7.93
CA GLY A 114 1.13 14.16 -6.49
C GLY A 114 0.08 13.22 -5.89
N VAL A 115 -0.16 12.08 -6.52
CA VAL A 115 -1.07 11.05 -6.01
C VAL A 115 -0.30 10.00 -5.25
N ILE A 116 -0.82 9.54 -4.09
CA ILE A 116 -0.31 8.37 -3.38
C ILE A 116 -1.15 7.13 -3.74
N SER A 117 -0.46 6.04 -4.05
CA SER A 117 -1.06 4.77 -4.47
C SER A 117 -0.29 3.58 -3.91
N MET A 118 -0.96 2.43 -3.76
CA MET A 118 -0.32 1.21 -3.28
C MET A 118 0.51 0.54 -4.37
N ALA A 119 1.74 0.16 -4.02
CA ALA A 119 2.52 -0.77 -4.82
C ALA A 119 2.00 -2.19 -4.61
N ASN A 120 1.98 -2.98 -5.69
CA ASN A 120 1.60 -4.39 -5.67
C ASN A 120 2.47 -5.19 -6.67
N ARG A 121 2.39 -6.52 -6.60
CA ARG A 121 3.04 -7.47 -7.51
C ARG A 121 2.03 -8.28 -8.32
N GLY A 122 0.90 -7.68 -8.60
CA GLY A 122 -0.28 -8.27 -9.21
C GLY A 122 -1.52 -8.05 -8.33
N PRO A 123 -2.69 -8.48 -8.77
CA PRO A 123 -3.94 -8.27 -8.05
C PRO A 123 -3.90 -8.78 -6.61
N ASN A 124 -4.41 -7.99 -5.66
CA ASN A 124 -4.60 -8.35 -4.25
C ASN A 124 -3.30 -8.72 -3.52
N THR A 125 -2.19 -8.07 -3.88
CA THR A 125 -0.88 -8.29 -3.26
C THR A 125 -0.29 -7.04 -2.61
N ALA A 126 -1.06 -5.97 -2.47
CA ALA A 126 -0.66 -4.78 -1.76
C ALA A 126 -0.42 -5.10 -0.26
N GLY A 127 0.50 -4.38 0.37
CA GLY A 127 0.85 -4.55 1.78
C GLY A 127 1.16 -3.23 2.45
N SER A 128 2.44 -2.91 2.64
CA SER A 128 2.89 -1.63 3.20
C SER A 128 3.52 -0.70 2.17
N GLN A 129 3.97 -1.21 1.02
CA GLN A 129 4.66 -0.39 0.04
C GLN A 129 3.69 0.55 -0.69
N PHE A 130 4.08 1.81 -0.79
CA PHE A 130 3.35 2.85 -1.50
C PHE A 130 4.28 3.65 -2.42
N PHE A 131 3.70 4.38 -3.36
CA PHE A 131 4.44 5.33 -4.16
C PHE A 131 3.68 6.66 -4.29
N ILE A 132 4.43 7.74 -4.52
CA ILE A 132 3.88 9.06 -4.79
C ILE A 132 4.35 9.47 -6.18
N THR A 133 3.42 9.86 -7.05
CA THR A 133 3.69 10.22 -8.44
C THR A 133 4.34 11.59 -8.56
N GLN A 134 5.38 11.71 -9.39
CA GLN A 134 6.01 12.98 -9.76
C GLN A 134 5.45 13.57 -11.08
N MET A 135 4.69 12.79 -11.83
CA MET A 135 3.94 13.18 -13.04
C MET A 135 2.74 12.26 -13.19
N ALA A 136 1.79 12.61 -14.07
CA ALA A 136 0.66 11.75 -14.38
C ALA A 136 1.12 10.40 -14.97
N GLN A 137 0.53 9.30 -14.47
CA GLN A 137 0.91 7.92 -14.81
C GLN A 137 -0.33 7.07 -15.13
N HIS A 138 -1.12 7.49 -16.11
CA HIS A 138 -2.40 6.86 -16.44
C HIS A 138 -2.32 5.39 -16.83
N HIS A 139 -1.15 4.86 -17.20
CA HIS A 139 -0.96 3.43 -17.46
C HIS A 139 -1.11 2.54 -16.20
N LEU A 140 -1.12 3.15 -15.00
CA LEU A 140 -1.34 2.51 -13.70
C LEU A 140 -2.82 2.53 -13.25
N ASP A 141 -3.67 3.30 -13.93
CA ASP A 141 -5.09 3.47 -13.57
C ASP A 141 -5.80 2.11 -13.58
N GLY A 142 -6.59 1.87 -12.52
CA GLY A 142 -7.32 0.60 -12.33
C GLY A 142 -6.45 -0.62 -11.99
N LYS A 143 -5.11 -0.48 -11.88
CA LYS A 143 -4.18 -1.56 -11.53
C LYS A 143 -3.58 -1.41 -10.13
N HIS A 144 -3.56 -0.20 -9.63
CA HIS A 144 -3.06 0.14 -8.31
C HIS A 144 -4.11 0.98 -7.58
N THR A 145 -4.28 0.74 -6.29
CA THR A 145 -5.25 1.47 -5.47
C THR A 145 -4.73 2.87 -5.15
N VAL A 146 -5.32 3.88 -5.78
CA VAL A 146 -5.11 5.27 -5.39
C VAL A 146 -5.87 5.53 -4.10
N PHE A 147 -5.21 6.05 -3.06
CA PHE A 147 -5.84 6.27 -1.76
C PHE A 147 -5.62 7.66 -1.15
N GLY A 148 -5.00 8.59 -1.88
CA GLY A 148 -4.85 9.96 -1.41
C GLY A 148 -4.13 10.86 -2.40
N ARG A 149 -3.97 12.14 -2.01
CA ARG A 149 -3.32 13.17 -2.81
C ARG A 149 -2.48 14.10 -1.94
N VAL A 150 -1.31 14.48 -2.43
CA VAL A 150 -0.44 15.48 -1.82
C VAL A 150 -1.11 16.85 -1.92
N THR A 151 -1.28 17.50 -0.77
CA THR A 151 -1.83 18.85 -0.66
C THR A 151 -0.76 19.89 -0.36
N LYS A 152 0.39 19.45 0.21
CA LYS A 152 1.56 20.31 0.45
C LYS A 152 2.84 19.47 0.34
N GLY A 153 3.91 20.05 -0.20
CA GLY A 153 5.21 19.38 -0.31
C GLY A 153 5.41 18.60 -1.61
N ASN A 154 4.69 18.93 -2.67
CA ASN A 154 4.96 18.36 -4.00
C ASN A 154 6.38 18.68 -4.50
N ASP A 155 6.96 19.83 -4.10
CA ASP A 155 8.36 20.16 -4.34
C ASP A 155 9.31 19.23 -3.57
N VAL A 156 8.92 18.82 -2.34
CA VAL A 156 9.66 17.82 -1.56
C VAL A 156 9.64 16.48 -2.28
N VAL A 157 8.47 16.02 -2.78
CA VAL A 157 8.36 14.77 -3.58
C VAL A 157 9.35 14.77 -4.75
N CYS A 158 9.58 15.94 -5.39
CA CYS A 158 10.51 16.05 -6.51
C CYS A 158 11.99 16.11 -6.09
N ARG A 159 12.29 16.43 -4.80
CA ARG A 159 13.67 16.46 -4.28
C ARG A 159 14.11 15.15 -3.65
N VAL A 160 13.17 14.32 -3.20
CA VAL A 160 13.50 13.01 -2.61
C VAL A 160 14.38 12.21 -3.54
N GLU A 161 15.50 11.75 -3.03
CA GLU A 161 16.45 10.88 -3.70
C GLU A 161 16.33 9.43 -3.22
N GLN A 162 16.91 8.52 -3.97
CA GLN A 162 16.90 7.10 -3.59
C GLN A 162 17.69 6.91 -2.30
N PHE A 163 17.07 6.20 -1.37
CA PHE A 163 17.50 5.92 0.01
C PHE A 163 17.32 7.05 1.01
N ASP A 164 16.73 8.18 0.64
CA ASP A 164 16.22 9.15 1.62
C ASP A 164 15.23 8.48 2.56
N ARG A 165 15.23 8.89 3.82
CA ARG A 165 14.46 8.24 4.87
C ARG A 165 13.08 8.87 5.05
N ILE A 166 12.16 7.99 5.41
CA ILE A 166 10.91 8.37 6.06
C ILE A 166 11.22 8.47 7.56
N ILE A 167 11.35 9.69 8.08
CA ILE A 167 11.66 9.91 9.51
C ILE A 167 10.48 9.44 10.37
N ASN A 168 9.26 9.88 10.03
CA ASN A 168 8.01 9.42 10.61
C ASN A 168 6.82 9.76 9.71
N ILE A 169 5.67 9.13 10.02
CA ILE A 169 4.38 9.49 9.44
C ILE A 169 3.42 9.81 10.57
N LYS A 170 2.86 11.02 10.60
CA LYS A 170 1.85 11.44 11.56
C LYS A 170 0.48 11.49 10.92
N ILE A 171 -0.53 10.98 11.62
CA ILE A 171 -1.92 10.99 11.18
C ILE A 171 -2.70 12.03 11.96
N LEU A 172 -3.53 12.80 11.26
CA LEU A 172 -4.48 13.76 11.83
C LEU A 172 -5.88 13.43 11.30
N GLU A 173 -6.80 13.09 12.20
CA GLU A 173 -8.22 12.90 11.90
C GLU A 173 -9.00 14.15 12.35
N LYS A 174 -9.76 14.74 11.42
CA LYS A 174 -10.66 15.86 11.72
C LYS A 174 -12.11 15.35 11.75
N LYS A 175 -12.81 15.64 12.82
CA LYS A 175 -14.23 15.29 13.04
C LYS A 175 -15.15 16.44 12.68
#